data_b7187df8527f38f5fedd0e6e5643fc8f
#
_entry.id   b7187df8527f38f5fedd0e6e5643fc8f
#
_cell.length_a   1.000
_cell.length_b   1.000
_cell.length_c   1.000
_cell.angle_alpha   90.00
_cell.angle_beta   90.00
_cell.angle_gamma   90.00
#
_symmetry.space_group_name_H-M   'P 1'
#
loop_
_entity.id
_entity.type
_entity.pdbx_description
1 polymer ?
#
loop_
_entity_poly.entity_id
_entity_poly.type
_entity_poly.pdbx_seq_one_letter_code
_entity_poly.pdbx_strand_id
1 'polypeptide(L)'
;MNPLVYIVMFGWIPFVIYLFRWVPAQRAVIISFIIAWLFLPVVKFHFSGLPDYTKMSATCYGILLATIIFDIKRFSSFQLGWLDLPMLVWCLCPLASSITNGLGLYDGLSAVLDQTVTWGLPYYLGRLYLNNLDGLRKLAIDIFIGGLIYIPLCLFELRMSPQLHRIFYGFH
;
A
#
# COMPACT_ATOMS: atom_id res chain seq x y z
N MET A 1 -15.57 12.31 -11.91
CA MET A 1 -15.30 11.27 -10.90
C MET A 1 -16.35 11.32 -9.82
N ASN A 2 -16.80 10.15 -9.34
CA ASN A 2 -17.80 10.08 -8.26
C ASN A 2 -17.20 10.66 -6.96
N PRO A 3 -17.89 11.55 -6.22
CA PRO A 3 -17.41 12.11 -4.95
C PRO A 3 -17.05 11.03 -3.91
N LEU A 4 -17.69 9.88 -3.97
CA LEU A 4 -17.43 8.74 -3.11
C LEU A 4 -15.96 8.24 -3.21
N VAL A 5 -15.36 8.32 -4.39
CA VAL A 5 -13.94 7.96 -4.61
C VAL A 5 -13.01 8.83 -3.79
N TYR A 6 -13.26 10.15 -3.77
CA TYR A 6 -12.47 11.09 -2.96
C TYR A 6 -12.61 10.80 -1.47
N ILE A 7 -13.85 10.59 -1.01
CA ILE A 7 -14.14 10.31 0.40
C ILE A 7 -13.43 9.02 0.84
N VAL A 8 -13.49 7.96 0.04
CA VAL A 8 -12.88 6.67 0.37
C VAL A 8 -11.35 6.76 0.34
N MET A 9 -10.77 7.39 -0.69
CA MET A 9 -9.31 7.48 -0.82
C MET A 9 -8.66 8.37 0.25
N PHE A 10 -9.23 9.54 0.53
CA PHE A 10 -8.68 10.43 1.56
C PHE A 10 -9.11 10.04 2.98
N GLY A 11 -10.30 9.44 3.14
CA GLY A 11 -10.78 8.87 4.40
C GLY A 11 -10.02 7.60 4.81
N TRP A 12 -9.25 7.00 3.90
CA TRP A 12 -8.47 5.80 4.17
C TRP A 12 -7.38 6.03 5.23
N ILE A 13 -6.67 7.15 5.17
CA ILE A 13 -5.61 7.50 6.13
C ILE A 13 -6.15 7.59 7.56
N PRO A 14 -7.19 8.40 7.86
CA PRO A 14 -7.81 8.42 9.20
C PRO A 14 -8.35 7.05 9.62
N PHE A 15 -8.90 6.25 8.71
CA PHE A 15 -9.36 4.90 9.00
C PHE A 15 -8.22 3.99 9.46
N VAL A 16 -7.06 4.02 8.80
CA VAL A 16 -5.88 3.26 9.21
C VAL A 16 -5.38 3.70 10.58
N ILE A 17 -5.33 5.01 10.84
CA ILE A 17 -4.95 5.54 12.16
C ILE A 17 -5.92 5.07 13.26
N TYR A 18 -7.22 5.09 12.97
CA TYR A 18 -8.25 4.56 13.86
C TYR A 18 -8.05 3.06 14.14
N LEU A 19 -7.72 2.28 13.12
CA LEU A 19 -7.47 0.84 13.26
C LEU A 19 -6.30 0.54 14.21
N PHE A 20 -5.21 1.31 14.15
CA PHE A 20 -4.07 1.16 15.06
C PHE A 20 -4.40 1.43 16.53
N ARG A 21 -5.47 2.18 16.81
CA ARG A 21 -5.93 2.43 18.18
C ARG A 21 -6.61 1.20 18.81
N TRP A 22 -7.30 0.40 17.99
CA TRP A 22 -8.16 -0.69 18.47
C TRP A 22 -7.54 -2.08 18.28
N VAL A 23 -6.61 -2.22 17.38
CA VAL A 23 -6.02 -3.51 17.03
C VAL A 23 -4.50 -3.44 17.19
N PRO A 24 -3.83 -4.52 17.64
CA PRO A 24 -2.36 -4.56 17.70
C PRO A 24 -1.74 -4.14 16.37
N ALA A 25 -0.70 -3.29 16.41
CA ALA A 25 -0.11 -2.65 15.22
C ALA A 25 0.22 -3.63 14.09
N GLN A 26 0.78 -4.81 14.40
CA GLN A 26 1.07 -5.84 13.43
C GLN A 26 -0.18 -6.30 12.66
N ARG A 27 -1.28 -6.50 13.35
CA ARG A 27 -2.54 -6.92 12.75
C ARG A 27 -3.23 -5.78 12.03
N ALA A 28 -3.14 -4.55 12.55
CA ALA A 28 -3.65 -3.36 11.90
C ALA A 28 -3.00 -3.14 10.52
N VAL A 29 -1.68 -3.36 10.40
CA VAL A 29 -0.96 -3.32 9.11
C VAL A 29 -1.50 -4.34 8.13
N ILE A 30 -1.63 -5.61 8.55
CA ILE A 30 -2.12 -6.69 7.69
C ILE A 30 -3.53 -6.38 7.19
N ILE A 31 -4.44 -6.04 8.11
CA ILE A 31 -5.84 -5.72 7.78
C ILE A 31 -5.91 -4.51 6.83
N SER A 32 -5.10 -3.46 7.07
CA SER A 32 -5.07 -2.28 6.20
C SER A 32 -4.67 -2.64 4.77
N PHE A 33 -3.64 -3.46 4.57
CA PHE A 33 -3.25 -3.91 3.23
C PHE A 33 -4.31 -4.77 2.56
N ILE A 34 -4.90 -5.73 3.27
CA ILE A 34 -5.92 -6.64 2.71
C ILE A 34 -7.16 -5.85 2.30
N ILE A 35 -7.68 -4.98 3.17
CA ILE A 35 -8.88 -4.18 2.86
C ILE A 35 -8.58 -3.20 1.73
N ALA A 36 -7.42 -2.54 1.74
CA ALA A 36 -7.03 -1.64 0.66
C ALA A 36 -6.97 -2.37 -0.69
N TRP A 37 -6.40 -3.56 -0.70
CA TRP A 37 -6.26 -4.34 -1.92
C TRP A 37 -7.60 -4.79 -2.49
N LEU A 38 -8.51 -5.24 -1.62
CA LEU A 38 -9.81 -5.79 -2.01
C LEU A 38 -10.86 -4.72 -2.33
N PHE A 39 -10.87 -3.61 -1.61
CA PHE A 39 -12.00 -2.68 -1.63
C PHE A 39 -11.67 -1.25 -2.09
N LEU A 40 -10.40 -0.80 -2.03
CA LEU A 40 -10.11 0.55 -2.51
C LEU A 40 -10.14 0.64 -4.04
N PRO A 41 -10.65 1.77 -4.58
CA PRO A 41 -10.71 1.99 -6.02
C PRO A 41 -9.31 2.06 -6.63
N VAL A 42 -9.17 1.55 -7.85
CA VAL A 42 -7.94 1.61 -8.64
C VAL A 42 -7.90 2.96 -9.35
N VAL A 43 -7.56 4.01 -8.63
CA VAL A 43 -7.47 5.38 -9.15
C VAL A 43 -6.09 5.94 -8.86
N LYS A 44 -5.61 6.79 -9.76
CA LYS A 44 -4.38 7.58 -9.61
C LYS A 44 -4.74 9.06 -9.57
N PHE A 45 -4.32 9.74 -8.52
CA PHE A 45 -4.39 11.19 -8.44
C PHE A 45 -3.00 11.75 -8.70
N HIS A 46 -2.86 12.46 -9.80
CA HIS A 46 -1.61 13.10 -10.19
C HIS A 46 -1.44 14.43 -9.44
N PHE A 47 -0.42 14.53 -8.62
CA PHE A 47 0.00 15.77 -8.00
C PHE A 47 1.29 16.24 -8.64
N SER A 48 1.31 17.49 -9.14
CA SER A 48 2.51 18.07 -9.74
C SER A 48 3.68 18.07 -8.74
N GLY A 49 4.77 17.36 -9.06
CA GLY A 49 5.98 17.29 -8.23
C GLY A 49 5.96 16.24 -7.10
N LEU A 50 4.91 15.46 -6.96
CA LEU A 50 4.81 14.37 -5.98
C LEU A 50 4.47 13.05 -6.67
N PRO A 51 4.85 11.89 -6.07
CA PRO A 51 4.40 10.59 -6.56
C PRO A 51 2.88 10.50 -6.60
N ASP A 52 2.37 9.74 -7.55
CA ASP A 52 0.94 9.52 -7.72
C ASP A 52 0.29 9.00 -6.43
N TYR A 53 -0.81 9.64 -6.02
CA TYR A 53 -1.58 9.16 -4.90
C TYR A 53 -2.50 8.02 -5.34
N THR A 54 -2.10 6.82 -4.98
CA THR A 54 -2.75 5.56 -5.31
C THR A 54 -3.25 4.86 -4.04
N LYS A 55 -4.01 3.77 -4.19
CA LYS A 55 -4.41 2.95 -3.04
C LYS A 55 -3.22 2.43 -2.22
N MET A 56 -2.09 2.13 -2.89
CA MET A 56 -0.86 1.68 -2.22
C MET A 56 -0.22 2.81 -1.42
N SER A 57 -0.04 3.97 -2.03
CA SER A 57 0.53 5.14 -1.35
C SER A 57 -0.34 5.61 -0.18
N ALA A 58 -1.67 5.65 -0.36
CA ALA A 58 -2.62 5.96 0.71
C ALA A 58 -2.46 5.02 1.91
N THR A 59 -2.35 3.71 1.65
CA THR A 59 -2.20 2.69 2.70
C THR A 59 -0.85 2.83 3.39
N CYS A 60 0.24 2.96 2.64
CA CYS A 60 1.58 3.13 3.19
C CYS A 60 1.70 4.41 4.02
N TYR A 61 1.19 5.53 3.53
CA TYR A 61 1.20 6.80 4.28
C TYR A 61 0.35 6.71 5.55
N GLY A 62 -0.83 6.09 5.47
CA GLY A 62 -1.67 5.85 6.65
C GLY A 62 -0.96 5.01 7.71
N ILE A 63 -0.31 3.93 7.32
CA ILE A 63 0.45 3.06 8.23
C ILE A 63 1.68 3.78 8.80
N LEU A 64 2.43 4.53 7.98
CA LEU A 64 3.58 5.31 8.45
C LEU A 64 3.17 6.35 9.49
N LEU A 65 2.11 7.12 9.22
CA LEU A 65 1.57 8.10 10.17
C LEU A 65 1.10 7.44 11.46
N ALA A 66 0.35 6.32 11.35
CA ALA A 66 -0.08 5.57 12.51
C ALA A 66 1.11 5.02 13.32
N THR A 67 2.17 4.55 12.66
CA THR A 67 3.40 4.08 13.32
C THR A 67 4.11 5.22 14.05
N ILE A 68 4.19 6.41 13.46
CA ILE A 68 4.77 7.59 14.10
C ILE A 68 3.98 7.98 15.36
N ILE A 69 2.65 7.89 15.32
CA ILE A 69 1.79 8.29 16.43
C ILE A 69 1.80 7.25 17.57
N PHE A 70 1.71 5.96 17.24
CA PHE A 70 1.45 4.90 18.23
C PHE A 70 2.64 4.00 18.53
N ASP A 71 3.60 3.84 17.61
CA ASP A 71 4.70 2.86 17.72
C ASP A 71 6.03 3.39 17.15
N ILE A 72 6.37 4.63 17.45
CA ILE A 72 7.59 5.30 16.91
C ILE A 72 8.87 4.51 17.18
N LYS A 73 8.95 3.80 18.32
CA LYS A 73 10.11 2.98 18.69
C LYS A 73 10.36 1.84 17.72
N ARG A 74 9.37 1.45 16.95
CA ARG A 74 9.48 0.38 15.94
C ARG A 74 10.47 0.74 14.84
N PHE A 75 10.56 2.01 14.46
CA PHE A 75 11.53 2.46 13.46
C PHE A 75 12.99 2.22 13.89
N SER A 76 13.28 2.37 15.18
CA SER A 76 14.63 2.12 15.70
C SER A 76 15.00 0.62 15.76
N SER A 77 14.02 -0.26 15.67
CA SER A 77 14.25 -1.72 15.60
C SER A 77 14.57 -2.22 14.19
N PHE A 78 14.42 -1.37 13.18
CA PHE A 78 14.72 -1.74 11.80
C PHE A 78 16.24 -1.75 11.58
N GLN A 79 16.76 -2.88 11.10
CA GLN A 79 18.15 -3.04 10.71
C GLN A 79 18.21 -3.42 9.24
N LEU A 80 18.92 -2.61 8.46
CA LEU A 80 19.25 -2.94 7.09
C LEU A 80 20.14 -4.19 7.06
N GLY A 81 19.70 -5.19 6.31
CA GLY A 81 20.41 -6.43 6.09
C GLY A 81 20.80 -6.63 4.62
N TRP A 82 21.65 -7.61 4.38
CA TRP A 82 22.05 -7.98 3.01
C TRP A 82 20.85 -8.31 2.10
N LEU A 83 19.78 -8.87 2.67
CA LEU A 83 18.54 -9.20 1.95
C LEU A 83 17.74 -7.99 1.47
N ASP A 84 18.03 -6.80 1.98
CA ASP A 84 17.37 -5.56 1.56
C ASP A 84 18.00 -4.93 0.31
N LEU A 85 19.24 -5.37 -0.03
CA LEU A 85 19.99 -4.84 -1.16
C LEU A 85 19.26 -4.95 -2.51
N PRO A 86 18.63 -6.09 -2.87
CA PRO A 86 17.88 -6.20 -4.12
C PRO A 86 16.75 -5.18 -4.23
N MET A 87 16.04 -4.89 -3.12
CA MET A 87 14.98 -3.89 -3.12
C MET A 87 15.52 -2.48 -3.26
N LEU A 88 16.65 -2.16 -2.64
CA LEU A 88 17.32 -0.86 -2.80
C LEU A 88 17.77 -0.65 -4.25
N VAL A 89 18.40 -1.66 -4.85
CA VAL A 89 18.80 -1.62 -6.26
C VAL A 89 17.57 -1.43 -7.15
N TRP A 90 16.50 -2.18 -6.91
CA TRP A 90 15.24 -2.06 -7.66
C TRP A 90 14.66 -0.65 -7.61
N CYS A 91 14.65 -0.01 -6.44
CA CYS A 91 14.16 1.35 -6.28
C CYS A 91 15.06 2.39 -6.97
N LEU A 92 16.37 2.15 -7.08
CA LEU A 92 17.33 3.08 -7.67
C LEU A 92 17.53 2.87 -9.18
N CYS A 93 17.19 1.72 -9.74
CA CYS A 93 17.31 1.40 -11.16
C CYS A 93 16.72 2.47 -12.11
N PRO A 94 15.54 3.07 -11.82
CA PRO A 94 14.98 4.09 -12.69
C PRO A 94 15.89 5.32 -12.88
N LEU A 95 16.65 5.70 -11.84
CA LEU A 95 17.61 6.80 -11.95
C LEU A 95 18.72 6.49 -12.94
N ALA A 96 19.32 5.30 -12.82
CA ALA A 96 20.37 4.87 -13.75
C ALA A 96 19.84 4.79 -15.19
N SER A 97 18.65 4.23 -15.38
CA SER A 97 17.98 4.15 -16.68
C SER A 97 17.69 5.54 -17.27
N SER A 98 17.22 6.50 -16.46
CA SER A 98 16.95 7.86 -16.93
C SER A 98 18.21 8.59 -17.39
N ILE A 99 19.30 8.45 -16.64
CA ILE A 99 20.59 9.07 -17.00
C ILE A 99 21.14 8.47 -18.29
N THR A 100 21.12 7.13 -18.43
CA THR A 100 21.65 6.45 -19.61
C THR A 100 20.85 6.74 -20.89
N ASN A 101 19.53 6.99 -20.75
CA ASN A 101 18.64 7.31 -21.86
C ASN A 101 18.53 8.84 -22.14
N GLY A 102 19.25 9.68 -21.41
CA GLY A 102 19.26 11.12 -21.62
C GLY A 102 17.98 11.85 -21.23
N LEU A 103 17.11 11.23 -20.40
CA LEU A 103 15.85 11.84 -19.93
C LEU A 103 16.06 12.90 -18.85
N GLY A 104 17.23 12.93 -18.23
CA GLY A 104 17.60 13.90 -17.22
C GLY A 104 17.38 13.43 -15.76
N LEU A 105 17.99 14.18 -14.84
CA LEU A 105 17.95 13.86 -13.40
C LEU A 105 16.55 14.01 -12.78
N TYR A 106 15.76 14.97 -13.24
CA TYR A 106 14.43 15.23 -12.70
C TYR A 106 13.49 14.02 -12.91
N ASP A 107 13.45 13.52 -14.15
CA ASP A 107 12.61 12.37 -14.49
C ASP A 107 13.09 11.10 -13.77
N GLY A 108 14.43 10.94 -13.66
CA GLY A 108 15.01 9.83 -12.91
C GLY A 108 14.64 9.85 -11.41
N LEU A 109 14.73 11.02 -10.76
CA LEU A 109 14.35 11.16 -9.34
C LEU A 109 12.84 10.97 -9.12
N SER A 110 12.01 11.51 -10.01
CA SER A 110 10.56 11.29 -9.95
C SER A 110 10.21 9.81 -10.05
N ALA A 111 10.84 9.09 -10.99
CA ALA A 111 10.63 7.66 -11.15
C ALA A 111 11.13 6.83 -9.93
N VAL A 112 12.25 7.23 -9.30
CA VAL A 112 12.74 6.61 -8.06
C VAL A 112 11.74 6.82 -6.91
N LEU A 113 11.17 8.01 -6.78
CA LEU A 113 10.17 8.30 -5.76
C LEU A 113 8.91 7.45 -5.97
N ASP A 114 8.40 7.38 -7.20
CA ASP A 114 7.23 6.55 -7.53
C ASP A 114 7.50 5.06 -7.27
N GLN A 115 8.66 4.56 -7.70
CA GLN A 115 9.09 3.19 -7.46
C GLN A 115 9.23 2.87 -5.97
N THR A 116 9.81 3.81 -5.20
CA THR A 116 9.98 3.67 -3.75
C THR A 116 8.63 3.64 -3.03
N VAL A 117 7.70 4.52 -3.41
CA VAL A 117 6.37 4.57 -2.80
C VAL A 117 5.55 3.33 -3.17
N THR A 118 5.67 2.85 -4.40
CA THR A 118 4.87 1.71 -4.90
C THR A 118 5.37 0.37 -4.37
N TRP A 119 6.68 0.17 -4.27
CA TRP A 119 7.30 -1.11 -3.92
C TRP A 119 8.17 -1.05 -2.65
N GLY A 120 8.97 -0.01 -2.51
CA GLY A 120 9.89 0.15 -1.37
C GLY A 120 9.17 0.29 -0.05
N LEU A 121 8.12 1.14 0.03
CA LEU A 121 7.36 1.34 1.27
C LEU A 121 6.59 0.09 1.73
N PRO A 122 5.84 -0.63 0.87
CA PRO A 122 5.21 -1.89 1.27
C PRO A 122 6.24 -2.92 1.76
N TYR A 123 7.38 -3.04 1.08
CA TYR A 123 8.46 -3.90 1.51
C TYR A 123 9.00 -3.50 2.88
N TYR A 124 9.31 -2.21 3.07
CA TYR A 124 9.81 -1.68 4.33
C TYR A 124 8.83 -1.93 5.49
N LEU A 125 7.54 -1.67 5.29
CA LEU A 125 6.50 -1.92 6.29
C LEU A 125 6.34 -3.42 6.57
N GLY A 126 6.43 -4.25 5.55
CA GLY A 126 6.45 -5.71 5.70
C GLY A 126 7.63 -6.18 6.57
N ARG A 127 8.82 -5.68 6.30
CA ARG A 127 10.03 -5.96 7.10
C ARG A 127 9.90 -5.45 8.54
N LEU A 128 9.27 -4.30 8.71
CA LEU A 128 9.12 -3.68 10.02
C LEU A 128 8.17 -4.45 10.94
N TYR A 129 7.08 -5.00 10.38
CA TYR A 129 6.01 -5.63 11.15
C TYR A 129 5.96 -7.15 11.04
N LEU A 130 6.48 -7.75 9.96
CA LEU A 130 6.33 -9.15 9.62
C LEU A 130 7.68 -9.90 9.54
N ASN A 131 8.68 -9.46 10.27
CA ASN A 131 10.03 -10.02 10.23
C ASN A 131 10.20 -11.34 11.01
N ASN A 132 9.13 -11.90 11.57
CA ASN A 132 9.15 -13.15 12.34
C ASN A 132 8.12 -14.15 11.81
N LEU A 133 8.32 -15.43 12.13
CA LEU A 133 7.43 -16.51 11.67
C LEU A 133 5.99 -16.36 12.17
N ASP A 134 5.80 -15.82 13.38
CA ASP A 134 4.47 -15.57 13.93
C ASP A 134 3.73 -14.47 13.13
N GLY A 135 4.43 -13.43 12.72
CA GLY A 135 3.89 -12.39 11.84
C GLY A 135 3.50 -12.94 10.46
N LEU A 136 4.33 -13.78 9.87
CA LEU A 136 4.03 -14.43 8.58
C LEU A 136 2.84 -15.39 8.70
N ARG A 137 2.74 -16.12 9.81
CA ARG A 137 1.58 -16.98 10.08
C ARG A 137 0.29 -16.17 10.19
N LYS A 138 0.31 -15.05 10.92
CA LYS A 138 -0.85 -14.13 11.01
C LYS A 138 -1.23 -13.59 9.65
N LEU A 139 -0.25 -13.14 8.86
CA LEU A 139 -0.48 -12.68 7.49
C LEU A 139 -1.18 -13.75 6.65
N ALA A 140 -0.70 -15.00 6.67
CA ALA A 140 -1.30 -16.09 5.91
C ALA A 140 -2.74 -16.37 6.35
N ILE A 141 -3.02 -16.37 7.65
CA ILE A 141 -4.37 -16.56 8.20
C ILE A 141 -5.29 -15.42 7.79
N ASP A 142 -4.84 -14.17 7.93
CA ASP A 142 -5.66 -13.01 7.63
C ASP A 142 -5.93 -12.88 6.11
N ILE A 143 -4.97 -13.26 5.24
CA ILE A 143 -5.19 -13.38 3.78
C ILE A 143 -6.25 -14.45 3.48
N PHE A 144 -6.16 -15.61 4.12
CA PHE A 144 -7.15 -16.69 3.94
C PHE A 144 -8.55 -16.24 4.37
N ILE A 145 -8.69 -15.62 5.53
CA ILE A 145 -9.95 -15.08 6.03
C ILE A 145 -10.50 -13.98 5.08
N GLY A 146 -9.64 -13.06 4.65
CA GLY A 146 -10.01 -12.01 3.70
C GLY A 146 -10.49 -12.58 2.38
N GLY A 147 -9.83 -13.60 1.87
CA GLY A 147 -10.26 -14.35 0.67
C GLY A 147 -11.62 -15.00 0.85
N LEU A 148 -11.87 -15.67 1.99
CA LEU A 148 -13.18 -16.29 2.29
C LEU A 148 -14.30 -15.24 2.34
N ILE A 149 -14.05 -14.09 2.94
CA ILE A 149 -15.03 -12.98 3.00
C ILE A 149 -15.31 -12.43 1.58
N TYR A 150 -14.31 -12.45 0.71
CA TYR A 150 -14.43 -11.93 -0.66
C TYR A 150 -15.13 -12.90 -1.63
N ILE A 151 -15.20 -14.22 -1.33
CA ILE A 151 -15.85 -15.24 -2.17
C ILE A 151 -17.29 -14.87 -2.59
N PRO A 152 -18.19 -14.43 -1.68
CA PRO A 152 -19.56 -14.07 -2.08
C PRO A 152 -19.60 -12.94 -3.12
N LEU A 153 -18.68 -11.96 -3.00
CA LEU A 153 -18.58 -10.86 -3.96
C LEU A 153 -18.08 -11.36 -5.32
N CYS A 154 -17.09 -12.24 -5.34
CA CYS A 154 -16.62 -12.87 -6.57
C CYS A 154 -17.73 -13.69 -7.26
N LEU A 155 -18.50 -14.46 -6.50
CA LEU A 155 -19.62 -15.25 -7.04
C LEU A 155 -20.72 -14.33 -7.59
N PHE A 156 -21.00 -13.22 -6.94
CA PHE A 156 -21.93 -12.22 -7.43
C PHE A 156 -21.44 -11.61 -8.76
N GLU A 157 -20.17 -11.20 -8.84
CA GLU A 157 -19.58 -10.66 -10.07
C GLU A 157 -19.56 -11.67 -11.21
N LEU A 158 -19.33 -12.94 -10.92
CA LEU A 158 -19.32 -14.01 -11.92
C LEU A 158 -20.69 -14.21 -12.57
N ARG A 159 -21.78 -14.00 -11.80
CA ARG A 159 -23.15 -14.10 -12.30
C ARG A 159 -23.65 -12.84 -13.01
N MET A 160 -23.24 -11.65 -12.52
CA MET A 160 -23.78 -10.36 -12.98
C MET A 160 -22.86 -9.62 -13.97
N SER A 161 -21.75 -10.24 -14.40
CA SER A 161 -20.63 -9.55 -15.06
C SER A 161 -19.85 -8.64 -14.08
N PRO A 162 -18.56 -8.32 -14.29
CA PRO A 162 -17.75 -7.56 -13.34
C PRO A 162 -18.19 -6.09 -13.27
N GLN A 163 -19.24 -5.81 -12.51
CA GLN A 163 -19.88 -4.49 -12.42
C GLN A 163 -19.80 -3.88 -11.02
N LEU A 164 -19.35 -4.61 -9.99
CA LEU A 164 -19.32 -4.05 -8.62
C LEU A 164 -18.50 -2.77 -8.56
N HIS A 165 -17.33 -2.75 -9.14
CA HIS A 165 -16.48 -1.57 -9.19
C HIS A 165 -17.17 -0.39 -9.90
N ARG A 166 -17.87 -0.67 -11.01
CA ARG A 166 -18.64 0.31 -11.77
C ARG A 166 -19.84 0.83 -10.98
N ILE A 167 -20.56 -0.04 -10.27
CA ILE A 167 -21.73 0.33 -9.47
C ILE A 167 -21.33 1.26 -8.32
N PHE A 168 -20.24 0.92 -7.59
CA PHE A 168 -19.81 1.69 -6.43
C PHE A 168 -19.02 2.95 -6.81
N TYR A 169 -18.13 2.87 -7.78
CA TYR A 169 -17.20 3.95 -8.11
C TYR A 169 -17.47 4.67 -9.44
N GLY A 170 -18.35 4.11 -10.30
CA GLY A 170 -18.79 4.77 -11.53
C GLY A 170 -17.83 4.72 -12.70
N PHE A 171 -16.76 3.91 -12.64
CA PHE A 171 -15.78 3.70 -13.72
C PHE A 171 -15.18 2.29 -13.67
N HIS A 172 -14.55 1.89 -14.79
CA HIS A 172 -13.82 0.62 -14.92
C HIS A 172 -12.36 0.80 -14.64
#